data_3e018ff822160d3f45cee9a03f2cc0a5
#
_entry.id   3e018ff822160d3f45cee9a03f2cc0a5
#
_cell.length_a   1.000
_cell.length_b   1.000
_cell.length_c   1.000
_cell.angle_alpha   90.00
_cell.angle_beta   90.00
_cell.angle_gamma   90.00
#
_symmetry.space_group_name_H-M   'P 1'
#
loop_
_entity.id
_entity.type
_entity.pdbx_description
1 polymer ?
#
loop_
_entity_poly.entity_id
_entity_poly.type
_entity_poly.pdbx_seq_one_letter_code
_entity_poly.pdbx_strand_id
1 'polypeptide(L)'
;MKWESICGKTGYFDTFQAILPTYHISERDILLFDSGVRPDPELLTELERMGLRVRAVLCTHLHPDHIANNAALVERYGAEIFSTQPERESHESWEKLSYPITFLDGMSSVTVDGVEIGILPTPGHSPGQLAYVTPDGVCCVGDALMTAPAVRRSKLPYMEDVDRSIVSMEVIRNTDYPYYAIAHKGVVSREEIPALVDENIQKELDLYDLLRRQITGPKSRKEVLRDFMLAAGIQEKSLETFFIRYTAKVRLDALIDAGEYYLKDGMVIPCH
;
A
#
# COMPACT_ATOMS: atom_id res chain seq x y z
N MET A 1 11.77 -13.93 -14.74
CA MET A 1 11.42 -13.69 -13.32
C MET A 1 12.25 -14.64 -12.45
N LYS A 2 12.69 -14.25 -11.26
CA LYS A 2 13.49 -15.09 -10.37
C LYS A 2 12.89 -15.07 -8.98
N TRP A 3 12.80 -16.24 -8.35
CA TRP A 3 12.44 -16.34 -6.94
C TRP A 3 13.70 -16.21 -6.06
N GLU A 4 13.62 -15.45 -4.99
CA GLU A 4 14.68 -15.22 -4.02
C GLU A 4 14.19 -15.50 -2.60
N SER A 5 15.00 -16.19 -1.79
CA SER A 5 14.67 -16.49 -0.40
C SER A 5 14.94 -15.27 0.50
N ILE A 6 14.04 -15.04 1.45
CA ILE A 6 14.24 -14.08 2.55
C ILE A 6 14.65 -14.86 3.80
N CYS A 7 13.78 -15.73 4.30
CA CYS A 7 13.98 -16.50 5.51
C CYS A 7 13.10 -17.77 5.48
N GLY A 8 13.65 -18.92 5.87
CA GLY A 8 12.89 -20.17 5.96
C GLY A 8 12.17 -20.55 4.67
N LYS A 9 10.84 -20.59 4.72
CA LYS A 9 9.93 -20.84 3.59
C LYS A 9 9.43 -19.58 2.91
N THR A 10 9.80 -18.41 3.43
CA THR A 10 9.41 -17.11 2.89
C THR A 10 10.44 -16.59 1.90
N GLY A 11 9.98 -16.12 0.75
CA GLY A 11 10.77 -15.48 -0.28
C GLY A 11 9.93 -14.54 -1.11
N TYR A 12 10.40 -14.17 -2.27
CA TYR A 12 9.65 -13.32 -3.20
C TYR A 12 10.02 -13.60 -4.66
N PHE A 13 9.12 -13.32 -5.56
CA PHE A 13 9.43 -13.14 -6.98
C PHE A 13 9.81 -11.69 -7.25
N ASP A 14 10.99 -11.46 -7.83
CA ASP A 14 11.36 -10.13 -8.34
C ASP A 14 10.69 -9.90 -9.69
N THR A 15 9.73 -8.96 -9.72
CA THR A 15 8.98 -8.59 -10.90
C THR A 15 9.35 -7.19 -11.38
N PHE A 16 8.68 -6.75 -12.46
CA PHE A 16 8.84 -5.38 -12.94
C PHE A 16 8.26 -4.38 -11.93
N GLN A 17 8.98 -3.57 -11.26
CA GLN A 17 8.57 -2.52 -10.31
C GLN A 17 8.12 -2.98 -8.92
N ALA A 18 7.92 -4.29 -8.67
CA ALA A 18 7.51 -4.78 -7.37
C ALA A 18 8.20 -6.10 -7.02
N ILE A 19 8.20 -6.45 -5.76
CA ILE A 19 8.40 -7.82 -5.30
C ILE A 19 7.04 -8.43 -4.96
N LEU A 20 6.88 -9.73 -5.22
CA LEU A 20 5.72 -10.51 -4.80
C LEU A 20 6.16 -11.47 -3.70
N PRO A 21 5.98 -11.10 -2.42
CA PRO A 21 6.33 -12.00 -1.33
C PRO A 21 5.50 -13.28 -1.40
N THR A 22 6.13 -14.39 -1.04
CA THR A 22 5.55 -15.73 -1.11
C THR A 22 5.86 -16.49 0.17
N TYR A 23 4.99 -17.41 0.53
CA TYR A 23 5.26 -18.42 1.54
C TYR A 23 5.02 -19.82 0.97
N HIS A 24 6.00 -20.71 1.08
CA HIS A 24 5.88 -22.11 0.64
C HIS A 24 5.15 -22.94 1.70
N ILE A 25 3.90 -23.30 1.46
CA ILE A 25 3.15 -24.27 2.28
C ILE A 25 3.83 -25.65 2.17
N SER A 26 4.08 -26.06 0.93
CA SER A 26 4.73 -27.32 0.57
C SER A 26 5.74 -27.11 -0.56
N GLU A 27 6.31 -28.20 -1.10
CA GLU A 27 7.18 -28.13 -2.29
C GLU A 27 6.45 -27.60 -3.54
N ARG A 28 5.10 -27.69 -3.57
CA ARG A 28 4.28 -27.35 -4.74
C ARG A 28 3.26 -26.27 -4.48
N ASP A 29 2.92 -25.99 -3.24
CA ASP A 29 1.84 -25.07 -2.90
C ASP A 29 2.41 -23.84 -2.21
N ILE A 30 1.98 -22.66 -2.69
CA ILE A 30 2.41 -21.38 -2.17
C ILE A 30 1.24 -20.46 -1.86
N LEU A 31 1.48 -19.53 -0.94
CA LEU A 31 0.71 -18.31 -0.77
C LEU A 31 1.43 -17.17 -1.47
N LEU A 32 0.68 -16.24 -2.03
CA LEU A 32 1.19 -14.96 -2.51
C LEU A 32 0.66 -13.83 -1.60
N PHE A 33 1.49 -12.82 -1.38
CA PHE A 33 1.08 -11.54 -0.80
C PHE A 33 1.10 -10.52 -1.94
N ASP A 34 -0.13 -10.11 -2.37
CA ASP A 34 -0.41 -9.40 -3.61
C ASP A 34 -0.12 -10.25 -4.88
N SER A 35 -0.47 -9.72 -6.06
CA SER A 35 -0.29 -10.45 -7.32
C SER A 35 0.34 -9.62 -8.45
N GLY A 36 0.87 -8.43 -8.15
CA GLY A 36 1.72 -7.66 -9.06
C GLY A 36 1.08 -6.49 -9.75
N VAL A 37 1.95 -5.68 -10.37
CA VAL A 37 1.68 -4.33 -10.87
C VAL A 37 0.90 -4.31 -12.18
N ARG A 38 0.96 -5.40 -12.95
CA ARG A 38 0.29 -5.54 -14.24
C ARG A 38 0.01 -7.00 -14.54
N PRO A 39 -0.92 -7.32 -15.44
CA PRO A 39 -1.03 -8.68 -15.96
C PRO A 39 0.32 -9.16 -16.47
N ASP A 40 0.82 -10.26 -15.90
CA ASP A 40 2.17 -10.76 -16.15
C ASP A 40 2.15 -12.24 -16.55
N PRO A 41 2.15 -12.53 -17.86
CA PRO A 41 2.25 -13.91 -18.34
C PRO A 41 3.52 -14.63 -17.88
N GLU A 42 4.60 -13.89 -17.55
CA GLU A 42 5.83 -14.49 -17.06
C GLU A 42 5.65 -15.06 -15.65
N LEU A 43 4.78 -14.45 -14.81
CA LEU A 43 4.46 -14.98 -13.48
C LEU A 43 3.87 -16.40 -13.61
N LEU A 44 2.82 -16.56 -14.41
CA LEU A 44 2.18 -17.85 -14.61
C LEU A 44 3.13 -18.88 -15.22
N THR A 45 3.92 -18.48 -16.22
CA THR A 45 4.92 -19.34 -16.86
C THR A 45 5.99 -19.79 -15.85
N GLU A 46 6.44 -18.89 -14.98
CA GLU A 46 7.46 -19.22 -13.98
C GLU A 46 6.91 -20.14 -12.89
N LEU A 47 5.69 -19.90 -12.42
CA LEU A 47 4.99 -20.79 -11.49
C LEU A 47 4.86 -22.21 -12.07
N GLU A 48 4.46 -22.32 -13.34
CA GLU A 48 4.37 -23.60 -14.04
C GLU A 48 5.73 -24.29 -14.19
N ARG A 49 6.75 -23.53 -14.59
CA ARG A 49 8.15 -24.05 -14.72
C ARG A 49 8.68 -24.60 -13.40
N MET A 50 8.33 -23.96 -12.29
CA MET A 50 8.70 -24.39 -10.94
C MET A 50 7.77 -25.50 -10.39
N GLY A 51 6.69 -25.83 -11.08
CA GLY A 51 5.68 -26.79 -10.60
C GLY A 51 4.89 -26.29 -9.40
N LEU A 52 4.78 -24.95 -9.25
CA LEU A 52 4.10 -24.32 -8.12
C LEU A 52 2.63 -24.06 -8.42
N ARG A 53 1.80 -24.14 -7.38
CA ARG A 53 0.37 -23.82 -7.40
C ARG A 53 0.09 -22.76 -6.34
N VAL A 54 -0.57 -21.70 -6.74
CA VAL A 54 -1.03 -20.66 -5.81
C VAL A 54 -2.31 -21.12 -5.14
N ARG A 55 -2.27 -21.29 -3.81
CA ARG A 55 -3.44 -21.70 -3.01
C ARG A 55 -4.28 -20.50 -2.61
N ALA A 56 -3.63 -19.38 -2.30
CA ALA A 56 -4.30 -18.15 -1.99
C ALA A 56 -3.43 -16.93 -2.35
N VAL A 57 -4.10 -15.80 -2.57
CA VAL A 57 -3.51 -14.46 -2.60
C VAL A 57 -4.08 -13.67 -1.43
N LEU A 58 -3.21 -13.26 -0.53
CA LEU A 58 -3.53 -12.37 0.57
C LEU A 58 -3.20 -10.94 0.10
N CYS A 59 -4.22 -10.20 -0.33
CA CYS A 59 -4.05 -8.84 -0.84
C CYS A 59 -3.84 -7.88 0.31
N THR A 60 -2.70 -7.17 0.31
CA THR A 60 -2.45 -6.11 1.29
C THR A 60 -3.50 -5.02 1.16
N HIS A 61 -3.84 -4.68 -0.07
CA HIS A 61 -4.94 -3.80 -0.46
C HIS A 61 -5.36 -4.08 -1.92
N LEU A 62 -6.40 -3.40 -2.41
CA LEU A 62 -6.94 -3.72 -3.73
C LEU A 62 -6.67 -2.64 -4.79
N HIS A 63 -5.53 -1.92 -4.72
CA HIS A 63 -5.11 -1.09 -5.84
C HIS A 63 -4.75 -1.96 -7.06
N PRO A 64 -4.99 -1.47 -8.29
CA PRO A 64 -4.79 -2.26 -9.50
C PRO A 64 -3.39 -2.85 -9.66
N ASP A 65 -2.38 -2.17 -9.14
CA ASP A 65 -0.98 -2.61 -9.18
C ASP A 65 -0.59 -3.63 -8.09
N HIS A 66 -1.56 -4.07 -7.27
CA HIS A 66 -1.39 -5.16 -6.30
C HIS A 66 -2.22 -6.40 -6.65
N ILE A 67 -3.24 -6.25 -7.49
CA ILE A 67 -4.21 -7.33 -7.79
C ILE A 67 -4.21 -7.75 -9.27
N ALA A 68 -3.28 -7.27 -10.06
CA ALA A 68 -3.31 -7.37 -11.53
C ALA A 68 -3.39 -8.81 -12.07
N ASN A 69 -2.94 -9.81 -11.31
CA ASN A 69 -3.00 -11.22 -11.71
C ASN A 69 -4.02 -12.06 -10.92
N ASN A 70 -4.80 -11.46 -10.00
CA ASN A 70 -5.77 -12.22 -9.19
C ASN A 70 -6.73 -13.06 -10.04
N ALA A 71 -7.37 -12.45 -11.04
CA ALA A 71 -8.32 -13.16 -11.90
C ALA A 71 -7.69 -14.37 -12.60
N ALA A 72 -6.47 -14.21 -13.13
CA ALA A 72 -5.74 -15.29 -13.79
C ALA A 72 -5.33 -16.41 -12.82
N LEU A 73 -4.95 -16.06 -11.58
CA LEU A 73 -4.60 -17.02 -10.55
C LEU A 73 -5.83 -17.79 -10.05
N VAL A 74 -6.98 -17.12 -9.94
CA VAL A 74 -8.27 -17.78 -9.64
C VAL A 74 -8.65 -18.75 -10.76
N GLU A 75 -8.60 -18.30 -12.01
CA GLU A 75 -8.94 -19.13 -13.17
C GLU A 75 -8.00 -20.35 -13.30
N ARG A 76 -6.70 -20.13 -13.12
CA ARG A 76 -5.67 -21.17 -13.35
C ARG A 76 -5.56 -22.18 -12.24
N TYR A 77 -5.63 -21.73 -10.98
CA TYR A 77 -5.32 -22.56 -9.80
C TYR A 77 -6.49 -22.71 -8.84
N GLY A 78 -7.60 -21.97 -9.03
CA GLY A 78 -8.65 -21.87 -8.04
C GLY A 78 -8.19 -21.18 -6.76
N ALA A 79 -7.25 -20.25 -6.88
CA ALA A 79 -6.68 -19.54 -5.73
C ALA A 79 -7.76 -18.76 -4.97
N GLU A 80 -7.77 -18.85 -3.64
CA GLU A 80 -8.63 -18.03 -2.81
C GLU A 80 -8.06 -16.60 -2.71
N ILE A 81 -8.94 -15.60 -2.78
CA ILE A 81 -8.52 -14.20 -2.64
C ILE A 81 -9.00 -13.67 -1.29
N PHE A 82 -8.07 -13.15 -0.51
CA PHE A 82 -8.32 -12.55 0.80
C PHE A 82 -8.06 -11.05 0.76
N SER A 83 -8.95 -10.28 1.39
CA SER A 83 -8.80 -8.83 1.60
C SER A 83 -9.78 -8.36 2.66
N THR A 84 -10.07 -7.06 2.74
CA THR A 84 -11.07 -6.47 3.63
C THR A 84 -12.26 -5.92 2.85
N GLN A 85 -13.39 -5.76 3.55
CA GLN A 85 -14.58 -5.17 2.93
C GLN A 85 -14.36 -3.70 2.52
N PRO A 86 -13.72 -2.82 3.33
CA PRO A 86 -13.42 -1.45 2.89
C PRO A 86 -12.57 -1.36 1.62
N GLU A 87 -11.63 -2.30 1.43
CA GLU A 87 -10.84 -2.37 0.20
C GLU A 87 -11.72 -2.69 -1.02
N ARG A 88 -12.60 -3.69 -0.87
CA ARG A 88 -13.53 -4.04 -1.93
C ARG A 88 -14.45 -2.88 -2.29
N GLU A 89 -15.02 -2.21 -1.30
CA GLU A 89 -15.92 -1.06 -1.51
C GLU A 89 -15.20 0.10 -2.22
N SER A 90 -13.96 0.40 -1.80
CA SER A 90 -13.13 1.42 -2.47
C SER A 90 -12.85 1.04 -3.91
N HIS A 91 -12.37 -0.17 -4.17
CA HIS A 91 -12.06 -0.64 -5.53
C HIS A 91 -13.31 -0.68 -6.43
N GLU A 92 -14.42 -1.27 -5.96
CA GLU A 92 -15.66 -1.42 -6.74
C GLU A 92 -16.38 -0.10 -7.00
N SER A 93 -15.94 1.02 -6.38
CA SER A 93 -16.42 2.36 -6.74
C SER A 93 -16.01 2.76 -8.17
N TRP A 94 -15.03 2.10 -8.76
CA TRP A 94 -14.53 2.35 -10.11
C TRP A 94 -14.56 1.12 -11.04
N GLU A 95 -14.27 -0.08 -10.52
CA GLU A 95 -14.26 -1.31 -11.34
C GLU A 95 -14.75 -2.51 -10.51
N LYS A 96 -15.63 -3.33 -11.09
CA LYS A 96 -16.10 -4.54 -10.43
C LYS A 96 -15.09 -5.67 -10.54
N LEU A 97 -14.83 -6.33 -9.42
CA LEU A 97 -14.01 -7.51 -9.38
C LEU A 97 -14.75 -8.73 -9.96
N SER A 98 -14.05 -9.52 -10.77
CA SER A 98 -14.60 -10.71 -11.44
C SER A 98 -14.45 -12.01 -10.62
N TYR A 99 -13.94 -11.92 -9.40
CA TYR A 99 -13.68 -13.05 -8.50
C TYR A 99 -14.21 -12.78 -7.09
N PRO A 100 -14.53 -13.84 -6.32
CA PRO A 100 -14.95 -13.67 -4.93
C PRO A 100 -13.77 -13.27 -4.04
N ILE A 101 -14.08 -12.60 -2.92
CA ILE A 101 -13.12 -12.25 -1.88
C ILE A 101 -13.62 -12.80 -0.54
N THR A 102 -12.72 -13.42 0.20
CA THR A 102 -12.92 -13.77 1.62
C THR A 102 -12.44 -12.61 2.47
N PHE A 103 -13.32 -12.05 3.31
CA PHE A 103 -13.02 -10.89 4.12
C PHE A 103 -12.33 -11.25 5.43
N LEU A 104 -11.33 -10.45 5.80
CA LEU A 104 -10.49 -10.62 6.98
C LEU A 104 -10.72 -9.52 8.04
N ASP A 105 -11.81 -8.77 7.93
CA ASP A 105 -12.10 -7.64 8.81
C ASP A 105 -12.14 -8.09 10.28
N GLY A 106 -11.36 -7.42 11.13
CA GLY A 106 -11.27 -7.67 12.56
C GLY A 106 -10.51 -8.97 12.97
N MET A 107 -9.94 -9.68 11.99
CA MET A 107 -9.14 -10.89 12.27
C MET A 107 -7.69 -10.52 12.61
N SER A 108 -7.08 -11.29 13.52
CA SER A 108 -5.65 -11.17 13.87
C SER A 108 -4.78 -12.21 13.15
N SER A 109 -5.39 -13.24 12.55
CA SER A 109 -4.73 -14.25 11.72
C SER A 109 -5.72 -14.91 10.78
N VAL A 110 -5.21 -15.57 9.74
CA VAL A 110 -5.96 -16.45 8.85
C VAL A 110 -5.18 -17.74 8.64
N THR A 111 -5.89 -18.86 8.57
CA THR A 111 -5.28 -20.17 8.29
C THR A 111 -5.62 -20.61 6.87
N VAL A 112 -4.61 -20.88 6.06
CA VAL A 112 -4.75 -21.41 4.70
C VAL A 112 -3.97 -22.72 4.59
N ASP A 113 -4.63 -23.80 4.25
CA ASP A 113 -4.05 -25.16 4.14
C ASP A 113 -3.19 -25.55 5.37
N GLY A 114 -3.65 -25.19 6.58
CA GLY A 114 -2.98 -25.49 7.85
C GLY A 114 -1.83 -24.54 8.21
N VAL A 115 -1.55 -23.52 7.40
CA VAL A 115 -0.56 -22.49 7.70
C VAL A 115 -1.26 -21.25 8.25
N GLU A 116 -0.88 -20.81 9.44
CA GLU A 116 -1.38 -19.59 10.06
C GLU A 116 -0.54 -18.39 9.61
N ILE A 117 -1.20 -17.38 9.06
CA ILE A 117 -0.63 -16.09 8.66
C ILE A 117 -1.16 -15.02 9.60
N GLY A 118 -0.28 -14.30 10.27
CA GLY A 118 -0.65 -13.17 11.11
C GLY A 118 -1.17 -11.98 10.28
N ILE A 119 -2.05 -11.19 10.87
CA ILE A 119 -2.66 -10.02 10.25
C ILE A 119 -2.40 -8.81 11.13
N LEU A 120 -1.89 -7.73 10.53
CA LEU A 120 -1.67 -6.45 11.17
C LEU A 120 -2.43 -5.38 10.35
N PRO A 121 -3.48 -4.75 10.90
CA PRO A 121 -4.14 -3.64 10.22
C PRO A 121 -3.20 -2.45 10.04
N THR A 122 -3.09 -1.95 8.81
CA THR A 122 -2.23 -0.82 8.44
C THR A 122 -2.96 0.17 7.51
N PRO A 123 -4.17 0.62 7.88
CA PRO A 123 -4.95 1.52 7.03
C PRO A 123 -4.30 2.90 6.88
N GLY A 124 -4.62 3.60 5.79
CA GLY A 124 -4.17 4.96 5.52
C GLY A 124 -3.72 5.17 4.07
N HIS A 125 -2.83 4.33 3.54
CA HIS A 125 -2.58 4.31 2.11
C HIS A 125 -3.86 3.95 1.34
N SER A 126 -4.59 2.95 1.83
CA SER A 126 -5.96 2.62 1.45
C SER A 126 -6.81 2.32 2.70
N PRO A 127 -8.15 2.27 2.60
CA PRO A 127 -9.03 2.31 3.77
C PRO A 127 -8.97 1.05 4.64
N GLY A 128 -8.71 -0.10 4.05
CA GLY A 128 -8.70 -1.40 4.73
C GLY A 128 -7.38 -2.15 4.63
N GLN A 129 -6.27 -1.46 4.31
CA GLN A 129 -4.97 -2.10 4.11
C GLN A 129 -4.54 -2.95 5.30
N LEU A 130 -3.97 -4.12 4.99
CA LEU A 130 -3.40 -5.07 5.92
C LEU A 130 -1.92 -5.31 5.61
N ALA A 131 -1.13 -5.52 6.65
CA ALA A 131 0.14 -6.22 6.53
C ALA A 131 -0.02 -7.68 6.99
N TYR A 132 0.75 -8.58 6.41
CA TYR A 132 0.70 -10.00 6.72
C TYR A 132 2.01 -10.49 7.28
N VAL A 133 1.94 -11.40 8.25
CA VAL A 133 3.13 -11.95 8.92
C VAL A 133 3.20 -13.44 8.66
N THR A 134 4.27 -13.87 8.01
CA THR A 134 4.51 -15.29 7.73
C THR A 134 4.98 -16.02 8.99
N PRO A 135 4.85 -17.38 9.07
CA PRO A 135 5.39 -18.16 10.18
C PRO A 135 6.91 -18.00 10.39
N ASP A 136 7.63 -17.59 9.36
CA ASP A 136 9.08 -17.31 9.45
C ASP A 136 9.39 -15.90 10.02
N GLY A 137 8.36 -15.11 10.36
CA GLY A 137 8.52 -13.77 10.91
C GLY A 137 8.78 -12.68 9.85
N VAL A 138 8.46 -12.91 8.59
CA VAL A 138 8.53 -11.85 7.57
C VAL A 138 7.21 -11.09 7.53
N CYS A 139 7.25 -9.77 7.75
CA CYS A 139 6.10 -8.89 7.66
C CYS A 139 6.00 -8.28 6.26
N CYS A 140 4.97 -8.66 5.50
CA CYS A 140 4.66 -8.12 4.17
C CYS A 140 3.80 -6.88 4.33
N VAL A 141 4.38 -5.69 4.24
CA VAL A 141 3.72 -4.42 4.62
C VAL A 141 2.96 -3.75 3.48
N GLY A 142 3.01 -4.29 2.26
CA GLY A 142 2.39 -3.64 1.10
C GLY A 142 2.93 -2.22 0.90
N ASP A 143 2.01 -1.27 0.79
CA ASP A 143 2.28 0.16 0.60
C ASP A 143 2.14 0.99 1.90
N ALA A 144 2.08 0.32 3.07
CA ALA A 144 2.15 1.04 4.34
C ALA A 144 3.50 1.74 4.57
N LEU A 145 4.56 1.28 3.89
CA LEU A 145 5.87 1.92 3.86
C LEU A 145 6.40 1.98 2.42
N MET A 146 7.10 3.05 2.12
CA MET A 146 7.97 3.15 0.95
C MET A 146 9.42 2.89 1.33
N THR A 147 10.20 2.28 0.42
CA THR A 147 11.66 2.19 0.59
C THR A 147 12.30 3.59 0.58
N ALA A 148 13.44 3.78 1.25
CA ALA A 148 14.14 5.07 1.30
C ALA A 148 14.37 5.72 -0.09
N PRO A 149 14.81 4.98 -1.14
CA PRO A 149 14.89 5.55 -2.48
C PRO A 149 13.53 5.97 -3.06
N ALA A 150 12.43 5.28 -2.72
CA ALA A 150 11.08 5.64 -3.18
C ALA A 150 10.58 6.91 -2.48
N VAL A 151 10.77 7.04 -1.16
CA VAL A 151 10.44 8.25 -0.39
C VAL A 151 11.12 9.48 -1.00
N ARG A 152 12.44 9.39 -1.27
CA ARG A 152 13.21 10.50 -1.83
C ARG A 152 12.79 10.90 -3.23
N ARG A 153 12.37 9.94 -4.06
CA ARG A 153 11.89 10.21 -5.43
C ARG A 153 10.44 10.69 -5.48
N SER A 154 9.61 10.23 -4.56
CA SER A 154 8.20 10.59 -4.54
C SER A 154 8.01 12.07 -4.23
N LYS A 155 7.29 12.76 -5.09
CA LYS A 155 6.91 14.16 -4.89
C LYS A 155 5.69 14.30 -4.02
N LEU A 156 4.72 13.43 -4.22
CA LEU A 156 3.45 13.40 -3.53
C LEU A 156 2.99 11.93 -3.44
N PRO A 157 3.34 11.21 -2.35
CA PRO A 157 2.88 9.83 -2.14
C PRO A 157 1.36 9.74 -2.15
N TYR A 158 0.83 8.68 -2.76
CA TYR A 158 -0.60 8.43 -2.69
C TYR A 158 -0.99 7.98 -1.29
N MET A 159 -2.01 8.60 -0.74
CA MET A 159 -2.64 8.26 0.55
C MET A 159 -4.12 8.61 0.48
N GLU A 160 -4.95 7.77 1.10
CA GLU A 160 -6.38 8.05 1.30
C GLU A 160 -6.66 8.69 2.66
N ASP A 161 -5.78 8.47 3.64
CA ASP A 161 -5.82 9.07 4.97
C ASP A 161 -4.40 9.16 5.52
N VAL A 162 -3.83 10.37 5.52
CA VAL A 162 -2.43 10.57 5.91
C VAL A 162 -2.22 10.32 7.41
N ASP A 163 -3.14 10.76 8.25
CA ASP A 163 -2.99 10.64 9.71
C ASP A 163 -3.08 9.18 10.14
N ARG A 164 -4.01 8.42 9.57
CA ARG A 164 -4.07 6.95 9.78
C ARG A 164 -2.84 6.24 9.23
N SER A 165 -2.29 6.70 8.10
CA SER A 165 -1.06 6.15 7.55
C SER A 165 0.13 6.34 8.50
N ILE A 166 0.27 7.54 9.08
CA ILE A 166 1.30 7.82 10.11
C ILE A 166 1.13 6.90 11.32
N VAL A 167 -0.11 6.71 11.81
CA VAL A 167 -0.38 5.76 12.91
C VAL A 167 0.02 4.34 12.52
N SER A 168 -0.30 3.90 11.30
CA SER A 168 0.07 2.57 10.79
C SER A 168 1.59 2.39 10.67
N MET A 169 2.31 3.41 10.23
CA MET A 169 3.78 3.42 10.22
C MET A 169 4.36 3.26 11.63
N GLU A 170 3.79 3.95 12.63
CA GLU A 170 4.20 3.80 14.03
C GLU A 170 3.85 2.40 14.60
N VAL A 171 2.73 1.81 14.19
CA VAL A 171 2.42 0.42 14.53
C VAL A 171 3.50 -0.52 13.99
N ILE A 172 3.90 -0.37 12.72
CA ILE A 172 4.97 -1.17 12.10
C ILE A 172 6.31 -0.95 12.84
N ARG A 173 6.65 0.29 13.21
CA ARG A 173 7.86 0.63 13.98
C ARG A 173 7.98 -0.22 15.26
N ASN A 174 6.85 -0.43 15.95
CA ASN A 174 6.78 -1.10 17.23
C ASN A 174 6.66 -2.63 17.13
N THR A 175 6.64 -3.20 15.94
CA THR A 175 6.73 -4.66 15.75
C THR A 175 8.19 -5.13 15.82
N ASP A 176 8.40 -6.43 16.06
CA ASP A 176 9.73 -7.03 16.25
C ASP A 176 9.94 -8.24 15.32
N TYR A 177 9.61 -8.05 14.04
CA TYR A 177 9.84 -9.09 13.02
C TYR A 177 11.25 -8.94 12.42
N PRO A 178 11.96 -10.04 12.13
CA PRO A 178 13.33 -9.98 11.60
C PRO A 178 13.41 -9.30 10.24
N TYR A 179 12.38 -9.43 9.39
CA TYR A 179 12.36 -8.86 8.04
C TYR A 179 11.01 -8.25 7.68
N TYR A 180 11.06 -7.22 6.84
CA TYR A 180 9.89 -6.54 6.28
C TYR A 180 9.99 -6.49 4.76
N ALA A 181 8.99 -7.04 4.08
CA ALA A 181 8.89 -7.00 2.63
C ALA A 181 7.98 -5.83 2.21
N ILE A 182 8.54 -4.89 1.47
CA ILE A 182 7.87 -3.69 0.96
C ILE A 182 7.57 -3.90 -0.52
N ALA A 183 6.32 -3.75 -0.93
CA ALA A 183 5.86 -4.15 -2.25
C ALA A 183 6.66 -3.52 -3.40
N HIS A 184 6.91 -2.22 -3.37
CA HIS A 184 7.68 -1.53 -4.41
C HIS A 184 9.20 -1.63 -4.18
N LYS A 185 9.70 -2.89 -4.23
CA LYS A 185 11.12 -3.30 -4.26
C LYS A 185 11.94 -3.03 -3.01
N GLY A 186 11.62 -3.73 -1.93
CA GLY A 186 12.50 -3.75 -0.78
C GLY A 186 12.24 -4.90 0.18
N VAL A 187 13.32 -5.50 0.65
CA VAL A 187 13.33 -6.29 1.88
C VAL A 187 14.30 -5.60 2.81
N VAL A 188 13.82 -5.24 3.99
CA VAL A 188 14.63 -4.55 5.01
C VAL A 188 14.64 -5.35 6.31
N SER A 189 15.70 -5.21 7.07
CA SER A 189 15.83 -5.85 8.38
C SER A 189 15.11 -5.03 9.48
N ARG A 190 14.92 -5.65 10.62
CA ARG A 190 14.33 -5.00 11.80
C ARG A 190 15.07 -3.73 12.20
N GLU A 191 16.40 -3.75 12.11
CA GLU A 191 17.27 -2.64 12.51
C GLU A 191 17.07 -1.40 11.62
N GLU A 192 16.66 -1.59 10.37
CA GLU A 192 16.44 -0.50 9.40
C GLU A 192 15.06 0.17 9.54
N ILE A 193 14.08 -0.53 10.15
CA ILE A 193 12.68 -0.06 10.24
C ILE A 193 12.54 1.29 10.96
N PRO A 194 13.17 1.56 12.11
CA PRO A 194 12.98 2.85 12.78
C PRO A 194 13.37 4.04 11.89
N ALA A 195 14.53 3.98 11.25
CA ALA A 195 15.00 5.03 10.37
C ALA A 195 14.13 5.17 9.11
N LEU A 196 13.67 4.04 8.56
CA LEU A 196 12.79 4.04 7.39
C LEU A 196 11.41 4.65 7.70
N VAL A 197 10.85 4.33 8.87
CA VAL A 197 9.58 4.92 9.32
C VAL A 197 9.75 6.41 9.55
N ASP A 198 10.85 6.86 10.20
CA ASP A 198 11.15 8.29 10.36
C ASP A 198 11.18 9.02 9.02
N GLU A 199 11.84 8.45 8.00
CA GLU A 199 11.94 9.05 6.67
C GLU A 199 10.56 9.13 5.98
N ASN A 200 9.70 8.11 6.12
CA ASN A 200 8.34 8.10 5.59
C ASN A 200 7.45 9.14 6.28
N ILE A 201 7.45 9.18 7.62
CA ILE A 201 6.66 10.14 8.39
C ILE A 201 7.13 11.58 8.12
N GLN A 202 8.45 11.82 8.11
CA GLN A 202 9.00 13.15 7.83
C GLN A 202 8.57 13.67 6.46
N LYS A 203 8.50 12.78 5.46
CA LYS A 203 7.99 13.14 4.14
C LYS A 203 6.56 13.69 4.19
N GLU A 204 5.67 13.09 4.96
CA GLU A 204 4.28 13.54 5.10
C GLU A 204 4.22 14.87 5.89
N LEU A 205 5.00 15.01 6.95
CA LEU A 205 5.08 16.26 7.72
C LEU A 205 5.61 17.42 6.86
N ASP A 206 6.64 17.18 6.05
CA ASP A 206 7.17 18.18 5.10
C ASP A 206 6.12 18.61 4.07
N LEU A 207 5.28 17.68 3.61
CA LEU A 207 4.18 17.97 2.68
C LEU A 207 3.05 18.76 3.35
N TYR A 208 2.72 18.48 4.60
CA TYR A 208 1.79 19.31 5.37
C TYR A 208 2.33 20.73 5.55
N ASP A 209 3.61 20.89 5.90
CA ASP A 209 4.23 22.20 6.03
C ASP A 209 4.31 22.94 4.70
N LEU A 210 4.56 22.21 3.61
CA LEU A 210 4.52 22.79 2.27
C LEU A 210 3.12 23.30 1.93
N LEU A 211 2.08 22.55 2.25
CA LEU A 211 0.68 22.91 2.02
C LEU A 211 0.29 24.14 2.85
N ARG A 212 0.65 24.18 4.15
CA ARG A 212 0.40 25.34 5.03
C ARG A 212 1.00 26.63 4.44
N ARG A 213 2.20 26.56 3.89
CA ARG A 213 2.86 27.70 3.23
C ARG A 213 2.12 28.24 1.99
N GLN A 214 1.23 27.46 1.38
CA GLN A 214 0.40 27.93 0.26
C GLN A 214 -0.85 28.71 0.71
N ILE A 215 -1.19 28.70 2.01
CA ILE A 215 -2.44 29.26 2.54
C ILE A 215 -2.12 30.40 3.52
N THR A 216 -1.73 31.54 3.00
CA THR A 216 -1.37 32.74 3.79
C THR A 216 -2.54 33.70 4.04
N GLY A 217 -3.75 33.37 3.53
CA GLY A 217 -4.99 34.12 3.63
C GLY A 217 -6.11 33.41 2.90
N PRO A 218 -7.33 34.02 2.80
CA PRO A 218 -8.43 33.42 2.08
C PRO A 218 -8.08 33.10 0.63
N LYS A 219 -8.24 31.84 0.21
CA LYS A 219 -7.87 31.35 -1.13
C LYS A 219 -8.83 30.26 -1.57
N SER A 220 -9.21 30.21 -2.85
CA SER A 220 -10.09 29.14 -3.30
C SER A 220 -9.43 27.78 -3.13
N ARG A 221 -10.23 26.75 -2.82
CA ARG A 221 -9.75 25.37 -2.69
C ARG A 221 -8.96 24.90 -3.93
N LYS A 222 -9.42 25.29 -5.12
CA LYS A 222 -8.77 24.95 -6.39
C LYS A 222 -7.36 25.58 -6.50
N GLU A 223 -7.22 26.84 -6.12
CA GLU A 223 -5.92 27.53 -6.12
C GLU A 223 -4.98 26.93 -5.09
N VAL A 224 -5.44 26.66 -3.86
CA VAL A 224 -4.63 26.01 -2.83
C VAL A 224 -4.06 24.69 -3.33
N LEU A 225 -4.90 23.80 -3.86
CA LEU A 225 -4.47 22.50 -4.36
C LEU A 225 -3.51 22.62 -5.53
N ARG A 226 -3.77 23.53 -6.48
CA ARG A 226 -2.87 23.80 -7.61
C ARG A 226 -1.50 24.25 -7.13
N ASP A 227 -1.46 25.27 -6.28
CA ASP A 227 -0.20 25.85 -5.80
C ASP A 227 0.59 24.86 -4.94
N PHE A 228 -0.09 24.06 -4.11
CA PHE A 228 0.53 22.97 -3.37
C PHE A 228 1.17 21.92 -4.29
N MET A 229 0.42 21.41 -5.27
CA MET A 229 0.93 20.42 -6.21
C MET A 229 2.14 20.96 -7.01
N LEU A 230 2.10 22.21 -7.45
CA LEU A 230 3.24 22.85 -8.13
C LEU A 230 4.44 23.02 -7.20
N ALA A 231 4.22 23.46 -5.95
CA ALA A 231 5.27 23.59 -4.94
C ALA A 231 5.89 22.23 -4.58
N ALA A 232 5.10 21.13 -4.58
CA ALA A 232 5.60 19.76 -4.44
C ALA A 232 6.36 19.26 -5.68
N GLY A 233 6.47 20.07 -6.74
CA GLY A 233 7.19 19.76 -7.97
C GLY A 233 6.41 18.89 -8.96
N ILE A 234 5.09 18.82 -8.83
CA ILE A 234 4.23 18.17 -9.84
C ILE A 234 4.22 19.06 -11.10
N GLN A 235 4.40 18.43 -12.27
CA GLN A 235 4.37 19.14 -13.53
C GLN A 235 2.95 19.60 -13.88
N GLU A 236 2.81 20.77 -14.48
CA GLU A 236 1.51 21.37 -14.79
C GLU A 236 0.59 20.45 -15.61
N LYS A 237 1.16 19.71 -16.57
CA LYS A 237 0.43 18.71 -17.38
C LYS A 237 -0.15 17.53 -16.58
N SER A 238 0.32 17.31 -15.37
CA SER A 238 -0.09 16.23 -14.49
C SER A 238 -1.06 16.68 -13.40
N LEU A 239 -1.35 17.98 -13.27
CA LEU A 239 -2.22 18.53 -12.22
C LEU A 239 -3.65 18.02 -12.27
N GLU A 240 -4.12 17.62 -13.45
CA GLU A 240 -5.48 17.09 -13.63
C GLU A 240 -5.56 15.56 -13.46
N THR A 241 -4.45 14.87 -13.19
CA THR A 241 -4.43 13.44 -12.92
C THR A 241 -5.22 13.14 -11.65
N PHE A 242 -6.19 12.22 -11.72
CA PHE A 242 -7.08 11.89 -10.61
C PHE A 242 -6.33 11.60 -9.31
N PHE A 243 -5.38 10.66 -9.34
CA PHE A 243 -4.63 10.25 -8.15
C PHE A 243 -3.84 11.39 -7.50
N ILE A 244 -3.21 12.26 -8.31
CA ILE A 244 -2.45 13.42 -7.82
C ILE A 244 -3.38 14.42 -7.14
N ARG A 245 -4.53 14.72 -7.76
CA ARG A 245 -5.52 15.64 -7.18
C ARG A 245 -6.16 15.08 -5.92
N TYR A 246 -6.47 13.78 -5.94
CA TYR A 246 -7.09 13.10 -4.81
C TYR A 246 -6.17 13.15 -3.58
N THR A 247 -4.92 12.71 -3.72
CA THR A 247 -3.97 12.71 -2.59
C THR A 247 -3.58 14.11 -2.10
N ALA A 248 -3.59 15.13 -2.99
CA ALA A 248 -3.43 16.52 -2.58
C ALA A 248 -4.65 17.02 -1.78
N LYS A 249 -5.86 16.65 -2.24
CA LYS A 249 -7.12 16.99 -1.56
C LYS A 249 -7.19 16.39 -0.15
N VAL A 250 -6.82 15.13 -0.01
CA VAL A 250 -6.84 14.42 1.28
C VAL A 250 -6.01 15.17 2.34
N ARG A 251 -4.83 15.67 1.98
CA ARG A 251 -3.98 16.46 2.89
C ARG A 251 -4.61 17.79 3.29
N LEU A 252 -5.28 18.46 2.35
CA LEU A 252 -5.98 19.70 2.67
C LEU A 252 -7.19 19.45 3.57
N ASP A 253 -7.93 18.37 3.31
CA ASP A 253 -9.08 17.99 4.14
C ASP A 253 -8.64 17.65 5.55
N ALA A 254 -7.53 16.92 5.74
CA ALA A 254 -6.96 16.63 7.06
C ALA A 254 -6.64 17.91 7.86
N LEU A 255 -6.06 18.93 7.24
CA LEU A 255 -5.80 20.21 7.90
C LEU A 255 -7.07 20.98 8.26
N ILE A 256 -8.13 20.84 7.45
CA ILE A 256 -9.44 21.43 7.74
C ILE A 256 -10.11 20.67 8.90
N ASP A 257 -10.07 19.35 8.89
CA ASP A 257 -10.65 18.50 9.94
C ASP A 257 -9.90 18.67 11.28
N ALA A 258 -8.60 18.94 11.22
CA ALA A 258 -7.80 19.31 12.39
C ALA A 258 -8.11 20.73 12.93
N GLY A 259 -8.95 21.52 12.25
CA GLY A 259 -9.34 22.86 12.65
C GLY A 259 -8.28 23.94 12.41
N GLU A 260 -7.25 23.64 11.61
CA GLU A 260 -6.25 24.66 11.22
C GLU A 260 -6.81 25.68 10.20
N TYR A 261 -7.77 25.20 9.41
CA TYR A 261 -8.46 25.98 8.37
C TYR A 261 -9.95 25.66 8.39
N TYR A 262 -10.77 26.56 7.82
CA TYR A 262 -12.17 26.30 7.59
C TYR A 262 -12.61 26.71 6.18
N LEU A 263 -13.72 26.14 5.71
CA LEU A 263 -14.31 26.46 4.42
C LEU A 263 -15.45 27.46 4.59
N LYS A 264 -15.40 28.57 3.86
CA LYS A 264 -16.49 29.53 3.75
C LYS A 264 -16.59 30.04 2.33
N ASP A 265 -17.76 29.95 1.74
CA ASP A 265 -18.05 30.39 0.37
C ASP A 265 -17.07 29.86 -0.68
N GLY A 266 -16.61 28.59 -0.52
CA GLY A 266 -15.64 27.93 -1.39
C GLY A 266 -14.16 28.36 -1.16
N MET A 267 -13.92 29.22 -0.16
CA MET A 267 -12.58 29.67 0.23
C MET A 267 -12.07 28.88 1.44
N VAL A 268 -10.79 28.50 1.40
CA VAL A 268 -10.03 27.98 2.54
C VAL A 268 -9.48 29.19 3.31
N ILE A 269 -9.79 29.28 4.59
CA ILE A 269 -9.46 30.41 5.45
C ILE A 269 -8.70 29.91 6.67
N PRO A 270 -7.53 30.48 7.02
CA PRO A 270 -6.81 30.13 8.25
C PRO A 270 -7.67 30.40 9.50
N CYS A 271 -7.63 29.47 10.48
CA CYS A 271 -8.10 29.74 11.81
C CYS A 271 -7.03 30.52 12.57
N HIS A 272 -7.39 31.65 13.17
CA HIS A 272 -6.49 32.52 13.95
C HIS A 272 -6.38 32.06 15.40
#